data_fd79105a920a50001311796e0fd347d3
#
_entry.id   fd79105a920a50001311796e0fd347d3
#
_cell.length_a   1.000
_cell.length_b   1.000
_cell.length_c   1.000
_cell.angle_alpha   90.00
_cell.angle_beta   90.00
_cell.angle_gamma   90.00
#
_symmetry.space_group_name_H-M   'P 1'
#
loop_
_entity.id
_entity.type
_entity.pdbx_description
1 polymer ?
#
loop_
_entity_poly.entity_id
_entity_poly.type
_entity_poly.pdbx_seq_one_letter_code
_entity_poly.pdbx_strand_id
1 'polypeptide(L)'
;LSHISSDKEQSDSGQAVILNGEGETVYAGGLEKIKGRGNTSWEQDKKPYNITLKDSVSLPGMAGQTTDYSLVTSSDLTFLRNRISNEMGELAGTDSMACIRVNLYINNSFEGVYELYQRITPENMNLTDLEELTEQANPLRSEESLNQLTTGLTIDDWNQSITGKWWDYENNPENITGGYILESDNAMRYTGEASGFILESGAYMVAKSPAYLSEAQYQYIS
;
A
#
# COMPACT_ATOMS: atom_id res chain seq x y z
N LEU A 1 15.47 -16.46 -2.58
CA LEU A 1 14.67 -15.54 -3.42
C LEU A 1 13.74 -16.22 -4.40
N SER A 2 14.09 -17.38 -4.93
CA SER A 2 13.33 -17.99 -6.03
C SER A 2 11.83 -18.13 -5.74
N HIS A 3 11.43 -18.42 -4.50
CA HIS A 3 10.03 -18.57 -4.15
C HIS A 3 9.28 -17.24 -4.07
N ILE A 4 9.87 -16.17 -3.48
CA ILE A 4 9.22 -14.85 -3.41
C ILE A 4 9.24 -14.09 -4.73
N SER A 5 10.15 -14.42 -5.66
CA SER A 5 10.17 -13.83 -7.01
C SER A 5 9.26 -14.57 -7.99
N SER A 6 8.86 -15.80 -7.68
CA SER A 6 7.93 -16.59 -8.51
C SER A 6 6.46 -16.46 -8.09
N ASP A 7 6.21 -16.09 -6.84
CA ASP A 7 4.86 -15.94 -6.30
C ASP A 7 4.78 -14.69 -5.41
N LYS A 8 3.95 -13.74 -5.85
CA LYS A 8 3.74 -12.46 -5.16
C LYS A 8 3.21 -12.62 -3.73
N GLU A 9 2.47 -13.68 -3.47
CA GLU A 9 1.85 -13.91 -2.17
C GLU A 9 2.81 -14.51 -1.13
N GLN A 10 3.93 -15.06 -1.60
CA GLN A 10 4.97 -15.56 -0.71
C GLN A 10 5.76 -14.42 -0.06
N SER A 11 6.17 -14.64 1.18
CA SER A 11 7.02 -13.71 1.91
C SER A 11 8.18 -14.44 2.56
N ASP A 12 9.23 -13.69 2.86
CA ASP A 12 10.41 -14.15 3.57
C ASP A 12 10.84 -13.12 4.62
N SER A 13 11.74 -13.51 5.50
CA SER A 13 12.32 -12.66 6.53
C SER A 13 13.84 -12.85 6.58
N GLY A 14 14.56 -11.99 7.31
CA GLY A 14 16.01 -12.12 7.39
C GLY A 14 16.69 -10.96 8.09
N GLN A 15 17.82 -10.54 7.56
CA GLN A 15 18.56 -9.38 8.02
C GLN A 15 18.64 -8.34 6.92
N ALA A 16 18.57 -7.07 7.29
CA ALA A 16 18.73 -5.95 6.38
C ALA A 16 19.86 -5.03 6.85
N VAL A 17 20.64 -4.55 5.90
CA VAL A 17 21.64 -3.49 6.10
C VAL A 17 21.36 -2.42 5.08
N ILE A 18 21.23 -1.17 5.54
CA ILE A 18 21.08 0.01 4.68
C ILE A 18 22.29 0.90 4.90
N LEU A 19 22.97 1.23 3.80
CA LEU A 19 24.12 2.14 3.79
C LEU A 19 23.73 3.44 3.10
N ASN A 20 24.27 4.57 3.57
CA ASN A 20 24.18 5.84 2.86
C ASN A 20 25.17 5.90 1.67
N GLY A 21 25.18 7.04 0.97
CA GLY A 21 26.07 7.25 -0.19
C GLY A 21 27.57 7.26 0.13
N GLU A 22 27.93 7.48 1.40
CA GLU A 22 29.31 7.44 1.91
C GLU A 22 29.72 6.03 2.39
N GLY A 23 28.78 5.07 2.38
CA GLY A 23 29.02 3.69 2.85
C GLY A 23 28.86 3.53 4.36
N GLU A 24 28.32 4.49 5.05
CA GLU A 24 28.04 4.40 6.47
C GLU A 24 26.70 3.66 6.71
N THR A 25 26.67 2.87 7.77
CA THR A 25 25.48 2.10 8.11
C THR A 25 24.40 2.99 8.72
N VAL A 26 23.26 3.09 8.05
CA VAL A 26 22.05 3.79 8.53
C VAL A 26 21.14 2.83 9.28
N TYR A 27 21.06 1.59 8.84
CA TYR A 27 20.30 0.51 9.49
C TYR A 27 21.07 -0.81 9.40
N ALA A 28 21.08 -1.56 10.48
CA ALA A 28 21.53 -2.95 10.51
C ALA A 28 20.69 -3.71 11.52
N GLY A 29 19.74 -4.51 11.05
CA GLY A 29 18.76 -5.15 11.91
C GLY A 29 17.93 -6.21 11.21
N GLY A 30 16.85 -6.63 11.87
CA GLY A 30 15.93 -7.62 11.32
C GLY A 30 15.14 -7.06 10.13
N LEU A 31 15.03 -7.88 9.09
CA LEU A 31 14.02 -7.75 8.05
C LEU A 31 12.86 -8.66 8.45
N GLU A 32 11.77 -8.07 8.92
CA GLU A 32 10.61 -8.83 9.36
C GLU A 32 9.89 -9.47 8.17
N LYS A 33 9.80 -8.72 7.07
CA LYS A 33 9.10 -9.19 5.88
C LYS A 33 9.68 -8.59 4.60
N ILE A 34 9.81 -9.44 3.60
CA ILE A 34 9.92 -9.06 2.19
C ILE A 34 8.88 -9.82 1.39
N LYS A 35 8.08 -9.15 0.60
CA LYS A 35 6.99 -9.72 -0.18
C LYS A 35 6.90 -9.03 -1.54
N GLY A 36 6.50 -9.78 -2.57
CA GLY A 36 6.20 -9.21 -3.88
C GLY A 36 5.09 -8.16 -3.80
N ARG A 37 5.14 -7.16 -4.68
CA ARG A 37 4.14 -6.09 -4.78
C ARG A 37 3.80 -5.74 -6.23
N GLY A 38 2.74 -4.94 -6.37
CA GLY A 38 2.28 -4.44 -7.67
C GLY A 38 1.45 -5.45 -8.45
N ASN A 39 0.87 -4.99 -9.51
CA ASN A 39 0.06 -5.77 -10.43
C ASN A 39 0.81 -5.90 -11.76
N THR A 40 0.64 -4.97 -12.68
CA THR A 40 1.35 -4.95 -13.97
C THR A 40 2.88 -4.91 -13.81
N SER A 41 3.40 -4.22 -12.78
CA SER A 41 4.84 -4.19 -12.50
C SER A 41 5.38 -5.54 -12.01
N TRP A 42 4.54 -6.37 -11.39
CA TRP A 42 4.92 -7.72 -10.99
C TRP A 42 5.14 -8.67 -12.17
N GLU A 43 4.48 -8.44 -13.30
CA GLU A 43 4.63 -9.24 -14.51
C GLU A 43 5.98 -9.04 -15.22
N GLN A 44 6.71 -7.96 -14.86
CA GLN A 44 8.02 -7.68 -15.45
C GLN A 44 9.11 -8.62 -14.88
N ASP A 45 10.22 -8.76 -15.60
CA ASP A 45 11.35 -9.59 -15.16
C ASP A 45 11.91 -9.12 -13.82
N LYS A 46 12.09 -7.81 -13.68
CA LYS A 46 12.56 -7.20 -12.44
C LYS A 46 11.39 -6.96 -11.47
N LYS A 47 11.37 -7.72 -10.39
CA LYS A 47 10.25 -7.74 -9.45
C LYS A 47 10.33 -6.60 -8.42
N PRO A 48 9.24 -5.87 -8.18
CA PRO A 48 9.13 -4.93 -7.08
C PRO A 48 8.75 -5.65 -5.77
N TYR A 49 9.15 -5.07 -4.63
CA TYR A 49 8.91 -5.67 -3.31
C TYR A 49 8.38 -4.64 -2.31
N ASN A 50 7.59 -5.09 -1.36
CA ASN A 50 7.36 -4.42 -0.08
C ASN A 50 8.28 -5.04 0.96
N ILE A 51 8.86 -4.19 1.81
CA ILE A 51 9.68 -4.62 2.94
C ILE A 51 9.17 -4.01 4.22
N THR A 52 9.26 -4.78 5.31
CA THR A 52 9.01 -4.32 6.68
C THR A 52 10.25 -4.61 7.50
N LEU A 53 10.86 -3.58 8.05
CA LEU A 53 12.01 -3.69 8.95
C LEU A 53 11.50 -3.96 10.36
N LYS A 54 12.33 -4.57 11.21
CA LYS A 54 11.97 -4.81 12.60
C LYS A 54 11.89 -3.52 13.42
N ASP A 55 12.80 -2.61 13.16
CA ASP A 55 12.88 -1.33 13.86
C ASP A 55 12.70 -0.18 12.86
N SER A 56 12.02 0.88 13.29
CA SER A 56 11.83 2.07 12.46
C SER A 56 13.16 2.79 12.23
N VAL A 57 13.32 3.33 11.05
CA VAL A 57 14.52 4.08 10.66
C VAL A 57 14.15 5.33 9.87
N SER A 58 14.92 6.40 10.08
CA SER A 58 14.88 7.59 9.25
C SER A 58 15.95 7.48 8.17
N LEU A 59 15.55 7.49 6.92
CA LEU A 59 16.49 7.43 5.79
C LEU A 59 16.78 8.83 5.26
N PRO A 60 18.06 9.14 4.90
CA PRO A 60 18.40 10.41 4.30
C PRO A 60 17.55 10.72 3.05
N GLY A 61 16.94 11.91 3.02
CA GLY A 61 16.06 12.33 1.92
C GLY A 61 14.61 11.86 2.04
N MET A 62 14.24 11.25 3.18
CA MET A 62 12.85 10.89 3.52
C MET A 62 12.42 11.60 4.80
N ALA A 63 11.12 11.89 4.92
CA ALA A 63 10.56 12.48 6.13
C ALA A 63 10.17 11.38 7.13
N GLY A 64 10.39 11.63 8.43
CA GLY A 64 9.95 10.75 9.51
C GLY A 64 10.75 9.45 9.63
N GLN A 65 10.16 8.53 10.37
CA GLN A 65 10.69 7.17 10.62
C GLN A 65 9.57 6.17 10.34
N THR A 66 9.91 5.08 9.69
CA THR A 66 8.97 3.97 9.46
C THR A 66 9.70 2.65 9.41
N THR A 67 8.97 1.57 9.59
CA THR A 67 9.42 0.20 9.30
C THR A 67 9.11 -0.21 7.88
N ASP A 68 8.15 0.47 7.21
CA ASP A 68 7.49 0.01 6.00
C ASP A 68 7.91 0.78 4.75
N TYR A 69 8.52 0.06 3.83
CA TYR A 69 9.01 0.61 2.57
C TYR A 69 8.56 -0.21 1.37
N SER A 70 8.54 0.43 0.21
CA SER A 70 8.34 -0.20 -1.10
C SER A 70 9.56 -0.01 -1.98
N LEU A 71 10.09 -1.10 -2.50
CA LEU A 71 11.12 -1.16 -3.53
C LEU A 71 10.41 -1.24 -4.88
N VAL A 72 10.39 -0.13 -5.59
CA VAL A 72 9.68 0.02 -6.86
C VAL A 72 10.66 -0.08 -8.02
N THR A 73 10.28 -0.81 -9.04
CA THR A 73 11.01 -0.89 -10.30
C THR A 73 10.51 0.19 -11.25
N SER A 74 11.39 0.83 -11.99
CA SER A 74 11.01 1.72 -13.08
C SER A 74 10.97 0.95 -14.39
N SER A 75 9.87 1.06 -15.11
CA SER A 75 9.75 0.55 -16.48
C SER A 75 10.31 1.53 -17.51
N ASP A 76 10.55 2.77 -17.14
CA ASP A 76 11.19 3.76 -18.00
C ASP A 76 12.71 3.72 -17.83
N LEU A 77 13.41 3.79 -18.94
CA LEU A 77 14.87 3.69 -18.98
C LEU A 77 15.59 4.91 -18.37
N THR A 78 14.85 6.00 -18.09
CA THR A 78 15.42 7.21 -17.50
C THR A 78 15.45 7.16 -15.98
N PHE A 79 14.58 6.37 -15.35
CA PHE A 79 14.32 6.37 -13.91
C PHE A 79 13.92 7.76 -13.35
N LEU A 80 13.29 8.61 -14.18
CA LEU A 80 12.98 9.98 -13.80
C LEU A 80 11.49 10.25 -13.64
N ARG A 81 10.61 9.47 -14.27
CA ARG A 81 9.18 9.76 -14.31
C ARG A 81 8.56 9.88 -12.93
N ASN A 82 8.73 8.87 -12.10
CA ASN A 82 8.14 8.87 -10.76
C ASN A 82 8.71 10.01 -9.92
N ARG A 83 10.01 10.24 -9.98
CA ARG A 83 10.66 11.32 -9.24
C ARG A 83 10.15 12.69 -9.68
N ILE A 84 10.08 12.95 -10.98
CA ILE A 84 9.55 14.23 -11.50
C ILE A 84 8.08 14.41 -11.08
N SER A 85 7.27 13.34 -11.16
CA SER A 85 5.87 13.41 -10.73
C SER A 85 5.74 13.76 -9.24
N ASN A 86 6.57 13.15 -8.39
CA ASN A 86 6.57 13.44 -6.96
C ASN A 86 7.02 14.88 -6.67
N GLU A 87 8.12 15.33 -7.27
CA GLU A 87 8.61 16.71 -7.12
C GLU A 87 7.57 17.73 -7.63
N MET A 88 6.88 17.44 -8.73
CA MET A 88 5.79 18.29 -9.23
C MET A 88 4.59 18.28 -8.26
N GLY A 89 4.27 17.15 -7.66
CA GLY A 89 3.23 17.03 -6.63
C GLY A 89 3.55 17.91 -5.42
N GLU A 90 4.76 17.83 -4.90
CA GLU A 90 5.23 18.69 -3.79
C GLU A 90 5.13 20.18 -4.14
N LEU A 91 5.60 20.58 -5.34
CA LEU A 91 5.50 21.96 -5.83
C LEU A 91 4.05 22.43 -6.00
N ALA A 92 3.14 21.52 -6.31
CA ALA A 92 1.71 21.79 -6.41
C ALA A 92 1.00 21.82 -5.05
N GLY A 93 1.71 21.50 -3.95
CA GLY A 93 1.14 21.47 -2.61
C GLY A 93 0.30 20.20 -2.32
N THR A 94 0.52 19.12 -3.07
CA THR A 94 -0.07 17.81 -2.76
C THR A 94 0.89 17.00 -1.90
N ASP A 95 0.32 16.13 -1.06
CA ASP A 95 1.12 15.16 -0.34
C ASP A 95 1.71 14.15 -1.34
N SER A 96 3.02 14.18 -1.49
CA SER A 96 3.74 13.25 -2.34
C SER A 96 4.74 12.43 -1.52
N MET A 97 4.96 11.20 -1.93
CA MET A 97 5.87 10.31 -1.22
C MET A 97 7.32 10.58 -1.66
N ALA A 98 8.16 10.95 -0.70
CA ALA A 98 9.60 11.05 -0.95
C ALA A 98 10.15 9.71 -1.41
N CYS A 99 11.01 9.74 -2.43
CA CYS A 99 11.69 8.54 -2.91
C CYS A 99 13.20 8.76 -3.01
N ILE A 100 13.95 7.72 -2.71
CA ILE A 100 15.40 7.67 -2.93
C ILE A 100 15.75 6.49 -3.83
N ARG A 101 16.85 6.63 -4.59
CA ARG A 101 17.39 5.52 -5.36
C ARG A 101 18.33 4.69 -4.51
N VAL A 102 18.17 3.38 -4.62
CA VAL A 102 18.99 2.42 -3.90
C VAL A 102 19.50 1.33 -4.83
N ASN A 103 20.72 0.87 -4.58
CA ASN A 103 21.24 -0.36 -5.14
C ASN A 103 20.78 -1.53 -4.25
N LEU A 104 19.98 -2.42 -4.78
CA LEU A 104 19.48 -3.58 -4.04
C LEU A 104 20.43 -4.76 -4.23
N TYR A 105 20.82 -5.36 -3.10
CA TYR A 105 21.52 -6.63 -3.05
C TYR A 105 20.69 -7.59 -2.19
N ILE A 106 20.46 -8.80 -2.68
CA ILE A 106 19.82 -9.86 -1.93
C ILE A 106 20.72 -11.09 -1.95
N ASN A 107 21.08 -11.59 -0.77
CA ASN A 107 22.02 -12.71 -0.61
C ASN A 107 23.32 -12.48 -1.40
N ASN A 108 23.88 -11.29 -1.35
CA ASN A 108 25.07 -10.83 -2.06
C ASN A 108 24.95 -10.80 -3.62
N SER A 109 23.75 -10.99 -4.16
CA SER A 109 23.47 -10.79 -5.59
C SER A 109 22.95 -9.37 -5.83
N PHE A 110 23.51 -8.68 -6.80
CA PHE A 110 23.02 -7.36 -7.21
C PHE A 110 21.75 -7.49 -8.05
N GLU A 111 20.64 -7.00 -7.51
CA GLU A 111 19.32 -7.05 -8.15
C GLU A 111 19.02 -5.78 -8.98
N GLY A 112 19.92 -4.80 -8.95
CA GLY A 112 19.80 -3.57 -9.71
C GLY A 112 19.40 -2.35 -8.88
N VAL A 113 19.08 -1.26 -9.59
CA VAL A 113 18.66 0.01 -9.01
C VAL A 113 17.16 -0.01 -8.79
N TYR A 114 16.71 0.35 -7.60
CA TYR A 114 15.31 0.50 -7.23
C TYR A 114 15.02 1.92 -6.76
N GLU A 115 13.76 2.31 -6.84
CA GLU A 115 13.24 3.47 -6.13
C GLU A 115 12.65 2.99 -4.80
N LEU A 116 13.16 3.50 -3.68
CA LEU A 116 12.68 3.19 -2.35
C LEU A 116 11.72 4.28 -1.89
N TYR A 117 10.51 3.90 -1.54
CA TYR A 117 9.45 4.77 -1.02
C TYR A 117 9.07 4.35 0.39
N GLN A 118 8.67 5.29 1.22
CA GLN A 118 7.84 4.95 2.37
C GLN A 118 6.49 4.44 1.86
N ARG A 119 5.92 3.42 2.53
CA ARG A 119 4.59 2.93 2.14
C ARG A 119 3.53 3.96 2.51
N ILE A 120 2.52 4.07 1.66
CA ILE A 120 1.31 4.84 1.95
C ILE A 120 0.50 4.05 2.98
N THR A 121 0.54 4.52 4.22
CA THR A 121 -0.22 3.99 5.37
C THR A 121 -0.78 5.17 6.17
N PRO A 122 -1.83 4.99 6.97
CA PRO A 122 -2.35 6.07 7.81
C PRO A 122 -1.25 6.71 8.68
N GLU A 123 -0.40 5.90 9.29
CA GLU A 123 0.70 6.36 10.13
C GLU A 123 1.70 7.23 9.34
N ASN A 124 2.18 6.74 8.19
CA ASN A 124 3.16 7.46 7.37
C ASN A 124 2.59 8.76 6.76
N MET A 125 1.28 8.82 6.59
CA MET A 125 0.56 10.00 6.09
C MET A 125 0.05 10.90 7.23
N ASN A 126 0.34 10.55 8.49
CA ASN A 126 -0.14 11.26 9.67
C ASN A 126 -1.68 11.44 9.68
N LEU A 127 -2.40 10.40 9.27
CA LEU A 127 -3.85 10.34 9.25
C LEU A 127 -4.39 9.67 10.52
N THR A 128 -5.65 9.94 10.84
CA THR A 128 -6.35 9.19 11.87
C THR A 128 -6.53 7.74 11.42
N ASP A 129 -6.22 6.79 12.28
CA ASP A 129 -6.47 5.37 12.01
C ASP A 129 -7.95 5.06 12.19
N LEU A 130 -8.70 5.18 11.09
CA LEU A 130 -10.13 4.88 11.07
C LEU A 130 -10.40 3.37 11.05
N GLU A 131 -9.44 2.54 10.65
CA GLU A 131 -9.58 1.09 10.68
C GLU A 131 -9.68 0.60 12.12
N GLU A 132 -8.75 1.01 12.98
CA GLU A 132 -8.78 0.71 14.41
C GLU A 132 -10.09 1.18 15.08
N LEU A 133 -10.54 2.40 14.79
CA LEU A 133 -11.79 2.94 15.35
C LEU A 133 -13.01 2.12 14.89
N THR A 134 -13.02 1.68 13.64
CA THR A 134 -14.13 0.88 13.08
C THR A 134 -14.15 -0.52 13.68
N GLU A 135 -12.99 -1.15 13.86
CA GLU A 135 -12.86 -2.44 14.53
C GLU A 135 -13.30 -2.36 15.99
N GLN A 136 -12.91 -1.32 16.71
CA GLN A 136 -13.36 -1.08 18.09
C GLN A 136 -14.88 -0.96 18.20
N ALA A 137 -15.54 -0.36 17.23
CA ALA A 137 -17.00 -0.27 17.17
C ALA A 137 -17.67 -1.62 16.79
N ASN A 138 -16.92 -2.58 16.24
CA ASN A 138 -17.40 -3.85 15.73
C ASN A 138 -16.58 -5.06 16.24
N PRO A 139 -16.44 -5.24 17.55
CA PRO A 139 -15.49 -6.20 18.14
C PRO A 139 -15.82 -7.69 17.85
N LEU A 140 -17.00 -7.97 17.32
CA LEU A 140 -17.43 -9.34 16.97
C LEU A 140 -17.08 -9.71 15.52
N ARG A 141 -16.59 -8.77 14.73
CA ARG A 141 -16.16 -9.04 13.35
C ARG A 141 -14.67 -9.34 13.34
N SER A 142 -14.29 -10.43 12.73
CA SER A 142 -12.89 -10.78 12.47
C SER A 142 -12.54 -10.46 11.02
N GLU A 143 -11.27 -10.16 10.77
CA GLU A 143 -10.73 -9.99 9.42
C GLU A 143 -11.05 -11.20 8.51
N GLU A 144 -10.97 -12.42 9.05
CA GLU A 144 -11.34 -13.63 8.31
C GLU A 144 -12.81 -13.63 7.87
N SER A 145 -13.72 -13.19 8.74
CA SER A 145 -15.16 -13.12 8.39
C SER A 145 -15.45 -12.05 7.34
N LEU A 146 -14.70 -10.95 7.35
CA LEU A 146 -14.79 -9.86 6.37
C LEU A 146 -14.24 -10.31 5.01
N ASN A 147 -13.07 -10.94 5.00
CA ASN A 147 -12.47 -11.48 3.78
C ASN A 147 -13.37 -12.48 3.04
N GLN A 148 -14.19 -13.22 3.77
CA GLN A 148 -15.16 -14.16 3.16
C GLN A 148 -16.27 -13.45 2.37
N LEU A 149 -16.61 -12.21 2.72
CA LEU A 149 -17.66 -11.46 2.04
C LEU A 149 -17.26 -11.05 0.62
N THR A 150 -15.98 -10.84 0.38
CA THR A 150 -15.44 -10.32 -0.88
C THR A 150 -14.79 -11.40 -1.75
N THR A 151 -14.51 -12.57 -1.18
CA THR A 151 -13.88 -13.67 -1.92
C THR A 151 -14.79 -14.21 -3.02
N GLY A 152 -14.33 -14.15 -4.26
CA GLY A 152 -15.03 -14.69 -5.42
C GLY A 152 -16.06 -13.78 -6.05
N LEU A 153 -16.20 -12.53 -5.61
CA LEU A 153 -17.06 -11.54 -6.27
C LEU A 153 -16.56 -11.24 -7.69
N THR A 154 -17.49 -11.13 -8.60
CA THR A 154 -17.22 -10.67 -9.97
C THR A 154 -17.45 -9.18 -10.09
N ILE A 155 -16.97 -8.57 -11.18
CA ILE A 155 -17.28 -7.17 -11.51
C ILE A 155 -18.79 -6.91 -11.59
N ASP A 156 -19.56 -7.86 -12.10
CA ASP A 156 -21.01 -7.71 -12.18
C ASP A 156 -21.65 -7.72 -10.79
N ASP A 157 -21.15 -8.54 -9.87
CA ASP A 157 -21.57 -8.52 -8.47
C ASP A 157 -21.25 -7.18 -7.82
N TRP A 158 -20.08 -6.65 -8.08
CA TRP A 158 -19.66 -5.32 -7.65
C TRP A 158 -20.59 -4.21 -8.18
N ASN A 159 -20.85 -4.21 -9.48
CA ASN A 159 -21.72 -3.22 -10.11
C ASN A 159 -23.15 -3.28 -9.57
N GLN A 160 -23.64 -4.46 -9.20
CA GLN A 160 -24.95 -4.63 -8.57
C GLN A 160 -24.95 -4.14 -7.11
N SER A 161 -23.86 -4.37 -6.38
CA SER A 161 -23.75 -3.97 -4.98
C SER A 161 -23.53 -2.48 -4.81
N ILE A 162 -22.84 -1.81 -5.72
CA ILE A 162 -22.58 -0.36 -5.71
C ILE A 162 -23.91 0.44 -5.87
N THR A 163 -24.91 -0.10 -6.55
CA THR A 163 -26.24 0.50 -6.65
C THR A 163 -27.13 0.22 -5.43
N GLY A 164 -26.69 -0.62 -4.50
CA GLY A 164 -27.53 -1.09 -3.34
C GLY A 164 -26.71 -1.10 -2.09
N LYS A 165 -26.11 -0.80 -1.32
CA LYS A 165 -25.55 -0.98 0.02
C LYS A 165 -24.31 -1.86 0.03
N TRP A 166 -23.16 -1.25 -0.03
CA TRP A 166 -21.91 -1.97 0.19
C TRP A 166 -21.17 -1.43 1.42
N TRP A 167 -21.45 -2.00 2.56
CA TRP A 167 -20.64 -1.83 3.75
C TRP A 167 -20.53 -3.15 4.52
N ASP A 168 -19.42 -3.30 5.21
CA ASP A 168 -19.01 -4.55 5.82
C ASP A 168 -19.30 -4.57 7.32
N TYR A 169 -19.30 -3.41 7.94
CA TYR A 169 -19.49 -3.23 9.38
C TYR A 169 -20.90 -2.71 9.69
N GLU A 170 -21.54 -3.31 10.72
CA GLU A 170 -22.89 -2.95 11.15
C GLU A 170 -22.92 -1.66 11.95
N ASN A 171 -21.86 -1.42 12.75
CA ASN A 171 -21.79 -0.27 13.63
C ASN A 171 -20.86 0.80 13.06
N ASN A 172 -21.30 2.04 13.14
CA ASN A 172 -20.48 3.18 12.76
C ASN A 172 -19.51 3.55 13.88
N PRO A 173 -18.25 3.86 13.59
CA PRO A 173 -17.36 4.44 14.59
C PRO A 173 -17.80 5.86 14.96
N GLU A 174 -17.36 6.35 16.12
CA GLU A 174 -17.67 7.70 16.59
C GLU A 174 -17.12 8.78 15.65
N ASN A 175 -15.93 8.56 15.12
CA ASN A 175 -15.30 9.45 14.12
C ASN A 175 -15.26 8.77 12.75
N ILE A 176 -15.80 9.43 11.74
CA ILE A 176 -15.80 9.00 10.34
C ILE A 176 -15.08 9.98 9.41
N THR A 177 -14.39 11.00 9.96
CA THR A 177 -13.80 12.07 9.17
C THR A 177 -12.27 12.00 9.14
N GLY A 178 -11.68 12.28 7.98
CA GLY A 178 -10.22 12.17 7.77
C GLY A 178 -9.78 10.70 7.65
N GLY A 179 -8.51 10.44 7.50
CA GLY A 179 -7.94 9.11 7.63
C GLY A 179 -8.24 8.10 6.51
N TYR A 180 -8.83 8.49 5.39
CA TYR A 180 -9.08 7.59 4.27
C TYR A 180 -7.90 7.57 3.29
N ILE A 181 -7.49 6.36 2.90
CA ILE A 181 -6.61 6.13 1.76
C ILE A 181 -7.45 5.45 0.69
N LEU A 182 -7.63 6.14 -0.43
CA LEU A 182 -8.42 5.68 -1.56
C LEU A 182 -7.51 5.43 -2.76
N GLU A 183 -7.70 4.31 -3.43
CA GLU A 183 -7.01 3.98 -4.68
C GLU A 183 -7.96 4.09 -5.86
N SER A 184 -7.55 4.82 -6.89
CA SER A 184 -8.22 4.72 -8.19
C SER A 184 -7.69 3.49 -8.90
N ASP A 185 -8.56 2.55 -9.19
CA ASP A 185 -8.15 1.31 -9.83
C ASP A 185 -8.97 1.03 -11.11
N ASN A 186 -8.54 0.04 -11.86
CA ASN A 186 -9.27 -0.43 -13.03
C ASN A 186 -10.34 -1.45 -12.60
N ALA A 187 -11.54 -1.35 -13.15
CA ALA A 187 -12.67 -2.24 -12.86
C ALA A 187 -12.32 -3.74 -12.86
N MET A 188 -11.36 -4.17 -13.66
CA MET A 188 -10.91 -5.57 -13.75
C MET A 188 -10.17 -6.07 -12.50
N ARG A 189 -9.78 -5.20 -11.57
CA ARG A 189 -8.96 -5.52 -10.39
C ARG A 189 -9.75 -5.59 -9.10
N TYR A 190 -11.02 -5.22 -9.14
CA TYR A 190 -11.88 -5.19 -7.95
C TYR A 190 -12.38 -6.57 -7.51
N THR A 191 -12.20 -7.59 -8.30
CA THR A 191 -12.53 -8.95 -7.88
C THR A 191 -11.66 -9.34 -6.68
N GLY A 192 -12.29 -9.50 -5.52
CA GLY A 192 -11.63 -9.86 -4.28
C GLY A 192 -11.14 -8.69 -3.42
N GLU A 193 -11.40 -7.43 -3.80
CA GLU A 193 -11.14 -6.28 -2.93
C GLU A 193 -12.41 -5.85 -2.18
N ALA A 194 -12.27 -5.46 -0.92
CA ALA A 194 -13.35 -4.91 -0.12
C ALA A 194 -13.62 -3.44 -0.47
N SER A 195 -14.79 -2.94 -0.13
CA SER A 195 -15.12 -1.52 -0.08
C SER A 195 -14.77 -0.71 -1.32
N GLY A 196 -15.19 -1.19 -2.50
CA GLY A 196 -15.12 -0.42 -3.74
C GLY A 196 -16.40 0.38 -4.01
N PHE A 197 -16.28 1.46 -4.77
CA PHE A 197 -17.40 2.30 -5.18
C PHE A 197 -17.08 3.01 -6.50
N ILE A 198 -18.11 3.57 -7.11
CA ILE A 198 -18.00 4.32 -8.36
C ILE A 198 -18.37 5.77 -8.09
N LEU A 199 -17.48 6.69 -8.43
CA LEU A 199 -17.77 8.13 -8.38
C LEU A 199 -18.79 8.51 -9.45
N GLU A 200 -19.46 9.65 -9.29
CA GLU A 200 -20.36 10.22 -10.31
C GLU A 200 -19.68 10.39 -11.68
N SER A 201 -18.37 10.59 -11.70
CA SER A 201 -17.55 10.64 -12.93
C SER A 201 -17.42 9.30 -13.66
N GLY A 202 -17.88 8.20 -13.05
CA GLY A 202 -17.68 6.84 -13.54
C GLY A 202 -16.31 6.23 -13.18
N ALA A 203 -15.49 6.92 -12.37
CA ALA A 203 -14.22 6.38 -11.93
C ALA A 203 -14.42 5.36 -10.80
N TYR A 204 -13.70 4.23 -10.89
CA TYR A 204 -13.71 3.19 -9.87
C TYR A 204 -12.70 3.53 -8.77
N MET A 205 -13.14 3.44 -7.52
CA MET A 205 -12.35 3.68 -6.32
C MET A 205 -12.43 2.51 -5.37
N VAL A 206 -11.35 2.28 -4.65
CA VAL A 206 -11.28 1.28 -3.57
C VAL A 206 -10.75 1.95 -2.31
N ALA A 207 -11.37 1.69 -1.18
CA ALA A 207 -10.84 2.06 0.11
C ALA A 207 -9.71 1.09 0.49
N LYS A 208 -8.52 1.64 0.73
CA LYS A 208 -7.34 0.88 1.18
C LYS A 208 -7.08 1.03 2.68
N SER A 209 -7.59 2.10 3.27
CA SER A 209 -7.64 2.30 4.72
C SER A 209 -8.80 3.25 5.06
N PRO A 210 -9.74 2.85 5.90
CA PRO A 210 -9.96 1.47 6.31
C PRO A 210 -10.31 0.58 5.11
N ALA A 211 -9.85 -0.68 5.14
CA ALA A 211 -10.12 -1.63 4.04
C ALA A 211 -11.58 -2.08 4.02
N TYR A 212 -12.24 -2.05 5.15
CA TYR A 212 -13.66 -2.37 5.33
C TYR A 212 -14.39 -1.17 5.93
N LEU A 213 -15.56 -0.85 5.41
CA LEU A 213 -16.31 0.34 5.74
C LEU A 213 -17.60 0.03 6.50
N SER A 214 -18.00 0.91 7.39
CA SER A 214 -19.36 1.01 7.88
C SER A 214 -20.23 1.84 6.94
N GLU A 215 -21.55 1.80 7.12
CA GLU A 215 -22.49 2.57 6.29
C GLU A 215 -22.16 4.07 6.27
N ALA A 216 -21.91 4.67 7.43
CA ALA A 216 -21.62 6.10 7.50
C ALA A 216 -20.29 6.47 6.83
N GLN A 217 -19.27 5.61 6.95
CA GLN A 217 -17.99 5.81 6.27
C GLN A 217 -18.15 5.72 4.75
N TYR A 218 -18.88 4.71 4.28
CA TYR A 218 -19.17 4.56 2.85
C TYR A 218 -19.89 5.80 2.29
N GLN A 219 -20.95 6.25 2.97
CA GLN A 219 -21.70 7.45 2.55
C GLN A 219 -20.88 8.75 2.61
N TYR A 220 -19.85 8.78 3.44
CA TYR A 220 -18.99 9.95 3.57
C TYR A 220 -18.02 10.10 2.39
N ILE A 221 -17.56 8.98 1.79
CA ILE A 221 -16.54 8.99 0.75
C ILE A 221 -17.08 8.73 -0.67
N SER A 222 -18.31 8.23 -0.83
CA SER A 222 -18.94 7.96 -2.12
C SER A 222 -19.83 9.14 -2.57
#